data_a1e8107ce5e5b6ca191d7897f7e6ef6f
#
_entry.id   a1e8107ce5e5b6ca191d7897f7e6ef6f
#
_cell.length_a   1.000
_cell.length_b   1.000
_cell.length_c   1.000
_cell.angle_alpha   90.00
_cell.angle_beta   90.00
_cell.angle_gamma   90.00
#
_symmetry.space_group_name_H-M   'P 1'
#
loop_
_entity.id
_entity.type
_entity.pdbx_description
1 polymer ?
#
loop_
_entity_poly.entity_id
_entity_poly.type
_entity_poly.pdbx_seq_one_letter_code
_entity_poly.pdbx_strand_id
1 'polypeptide(L)'
;MTNFHVSVKSPGFVFLLFSLWFASCRSAKDLPTTTVAKPISATKLLKNVEKNAFDYEYFAIKRINCQFSNNDSKANFKINLKAQKDEKILVAISKLNIPVGRVLLTPDSVKYVNYIDKNYFVDDYSYLSSFLNIDLDFSTVQSIISNNAFSYRNDDKNRNFKTFDSFVESGMHVLQSEKSRKIVKLEEKDNPNKIDRRLRRLDDEALILQTMYFNPTNFALTKLVINDKTNNRIMNMDFDDFVLVQKKDYPGIIDMSFTSEQNEVKLKVRMGGFSTEKINSFSLNIPKKYEQIKVN
;
A
#
# COMPACT_ATOMS: atom_id res chain seq x y z
N MET A 1 -39.74 32.39 -65.07
CA MET A 1 -40.86 31.90 -64.33
C MET A 1 -41.13 30.46 -64.74
N THR A 2 -40.61 29.52 -64.00
CA THR A 2 -40.98 28.09 -64.20
C THR A 2 -40.90 27.43 -62.81
N ASN A 3 -42.08 27.16 -62.25
CA ASN A 3 -42.25 26.43 -61.00
C ASN A 3 -41.98 24.97 -61.20
N PHE A 4 -41.05 24.38 -60.44
CA PHE A 4 -40.86 22.95 -60.32
C PHE A 4 -41.58 22.43 -59.08
N HIS A 5 -42.71 21.77 -59.28
CA HIS A 5 -43.37 20.99 -58.26
C HIS A 5 -42.72 19.58 -58.19
N VAL A 6 -42.07 19.28 -57.08
CA VAL A 6 -41.63 17.89 -56.79
C VAL A 6 -42.70 17.23 -55.92
N SER A 7 -43.47 16.33 -56.56
CA SER A 7 -44.42 15.45 -55.84
C SER A 7 -43.72 14.24 -55.29
N VAL A 8 -43.54 14.21 -53.95
CA VAL A 8 -43.06 13.00 -53.25
C VAL A 8 -44.27 12.19 -52.80
N LYS A 9 -44.70 11.25 -53.62
CA LYS A 9 -45.67 10.19 -53.25
C LYS A 9 -44.95 8.87 -53.31
N SER A 10 -44.33 8.45 -52.23
CA SER A 10 -43.92 7.05 -52.04
C SER A 10 -44.06 6.70 -50.56
N PRO A 11 -45.04 5.85 -50.15
CA PRO A 11 -45.18 5.44 -48.76
C PRO A 11 -44.06 4.50 -48.28
N GLY A 12 -43.17 4.04 -49.19
CA GLY A 12 -42.04 3.17 -48.83
C GLY A 12 -40.87 3.87 -48.14
N PHE A 13 -40.74 5.20 -48.29
CA PHE A 13 -39.60 5.93 -47.72
C PHE A 13 -39.75 6.26 -46.21
N VAL A 14 -41.00 6.34 -45.75
CA VAL A 14 -41.30 6.62 -44.32
C VAL A 14 -41.12 5.36 -43.48
N PHE A 15 -41.25 4.17 -44.05
CA PHE A 15 -41.10 2.91 -43.32
C PHE A 15 -39.61 2.55 -43.09
N LEU A 16 -38.72 3.03 -43.95
CA LEU A 16 -37.27 2.75 -43.80
C LEU A 16 -36.62 3.61 -42.69
N LEU A 17 -37.19 4.76 -42.37
CA LEU A 17 -36.69 5.63 -41.27
C LEU A 17 -37.15 5.19 -39.88
N PHE A 18 -38.21 4.37 -39.80
CA PHE A 18 -38.72 3.90 -38.50
C PHE A 18 -38.03 2.62 -38.01
N SER A 19 -37.34 1.88 -38.88
CA SER A 19 -36.67 0.64 -38.52
C SER A 19 -35.28 0.85 -37.87
N LEU A 20 -34.72 2.07 -37.89
CA LEU A 20 -33.39 2.39 -37.29
C LEU A 20 -33.44 2.76 -35.79
N TRP A 21 -34.63 2.85 -35.20
CA TRP A 21 -34.77 3.25 -33.79
C TRP A 21 -34.75 2.09 -32.79
N PHE A 22 -34.72 0.83 -33.23
CA PHE A 22 -34.75 -0.32 -32.33
C PHE A 22 -33.36 -0.99 -32.13
N ALA A 23 -32.27 -0.48 -32.73
CA ALA A 23 -30.93 -1.04 -32.57
C ALA A 23 -30.13 -0.35 -31.45
N SER A 24 -30.80 0.21 -30.42
CA SER A 24 -30.12 0.63 -29.20
C SER A 24 -29.95 -0.57 -28.26
N CYS A 25 -29.03 -1.48 -28.58
CA CYS A 25 -28.47 -2.38 -27.58
C CYS A 25 -27.76 -1.54 -26.52
N ARG A 26 -28.46 -1.19 -25.46
CA ARG A 26 -27.81 -0.83 -24.20
C ARG A 26 -27.10 -2.08 -23.71
N SER A 27 -25.80 -2.16 -23.94
CA SER A 27 -24.95 -2.98 -23.09
C SER A 27 -25.18 -2.50 -21.67
N ALA A 28 -25.99 -3.22 -20.91
CA ALA A 28 -25.98 -3.09 -19.47
C ALA A 28 -24.52 -3.39 -19.07
N LYS A 29 -23.76 -2.35 -18.68
CA LYS A 29 -22.55 -2.57 -17.91
C LYS A 29 -23.04 -3.35 -16.70
N ASP A 30 -22.68 -4.63 -16.63
CA ASP A 30 -22.83 -5.40 -15.42
C ASP A 30 -22.22 -4.56 -14.30
N LEU A 31 -23.08 -4.07 -13.42
CA LEU A 31 -22.63 -3.48 -12.16
C LEU A 31 -21.80 -4.59 -11.50
N PRO A 32 -20.54 -4.33 -11.14
CA PRO A 32 -19.74 -5.34 -10.47
C PRO A 32 -20.55 -5.79 -9.25
N THR A 33 -21.00 -7.03 -9.28
CA THR A 33 -21.62 -7.67 -8.12
C THR A 33 -20.58 -7.60 -7.02
N THR A 34 -20.79 -6.70 -6.08
CA THR A 34 -19.90 -6.52 -4.94
C THR A 34 -20.01 -7.81 -4.12
N THR A 35 -19.06 -8.71 -4.33
CA THR A 35 -19.00 -9.96 -3.56
C THR A 35 -18.75 -9.56 -2.11
N VAL A 36 -19.75 -9.74 -1.26
CA VAL A 36 -19.63 -9.45 0.16
C VAL A 36 -18.85 -10.58 0.83
N ALA A 37 -17.85 -10.24 1.59
CA ALA A 37 -17.08 -11.21 2.36
C ALA A 37 -17.99 -12.03 3.29
N LYS A 38 -17.72 -13.34 3.40
CA LYS A 38 -18.34 -14.20 4.42
C LYS A 38 -17.37 -14.36 5.59
N PRO A 39 -17.83 -14.36 6.84
CA PRO A 39 -16.95 -14.55 7.99
C PRO A 39 -16.14 -15.86 7.86
N ILE A 40 -14.83 -15.75 8.03
CA ILE A 40 -13.88 -16.88 8.06
C ILE A 40 -12.91 -16.68 9.21
N SER A 41 -12.29 -17.75 9.71
CA SER A 41 -11.29 -17.64 10.77
C SER A 41 -10.02 -16.93 10.29
N ALA A 42 -9.27 -16.32 11.21
CA ALA A 42 -8.00 -15.65 10.91
C ALA A 42 -7.02 -16.60 10.19
N THR A 43 -6.91 -17.85 10.63
CA THR A 43 -6.07 -18.87 9.99
C THR A 43 -6.48 -19.13 8.53
N LYS A 44 -7.80 -19.23 8.27
CA LYS A 44 -8.30 -19.43 6.90
C LYS A 44 -8.09 -18.18 6.04
N LEU A 45 -8.29 -17.00 6.60
CA LEU A 45 -8.03 -15.73 5.91
C LEU A 45 -6.56 -15.63 5.51
N LEU A 46 -5.64 -15.83 6.45
CA LEU A 46 -4.19 -15.77 6.19
C LEU A 46 -3.75 -16.78 5.13
N LYS A 47 -4.26 -18.01 5.19
CA LYS A 47 -3.98 -19.03 4.16
C LYS A 47 -4.45 -18.59 2.76
N ASN A 48 -5.60 -17.92 2.67
CA ASN A 48 -6.10 -17.39 1.41
C ASN A 48 -5.27 -16.19 0.93
N VAL A 49 -4.87 -15.30 1.83
CA VAL A 49 -3.97 -14.17 1.54
C VAL A 49 -2.65 -14.70 0.99
N GLU A 50 -2.00 -15.63 1.68
CA GLU A 50 -0.73 -16.23 1.24
C GLU A 50 -0.85 -16.91 -0.14
N LYS A 51 -1.91 -17.68 -0.36
CA LYS A 51 -2.16 -18.34 -1.66
C LYS A 51 -2.32 -17.35 -2.81
N ASN A 52 -2.89 -16.18 -2.55
CA ASN A 52 -3.17 -15.15 -3.56
C ASN A 52 -2.13 -14.03 -3.58
N ALA A 53 -1.21 -13.99 -2.61
CA ALA A 53 -0.16 -13.00 -2.52
C ALA A 53 0.68 -12.95 -3.81
N PHE A 54 1.17 -11.75 -4.13
CA PHE A 54 2.19 -11.55 -5.14
C PHE A 54 3.53 -12.06 -4.60
N ASP A 55 4.10 -13.04 -5.26
CA ASP A 55 5.40 -13.60 -4.91
C ASP A 55 6.38 -13.44 -6.09
N TYR A 56 7.67 -13.29 -5.78
CA TYR A 56 8.72 -13.05 -6.76
C TYR A 56 10.07 -13.55 -6.26
N GLU A 57 10.92 -13.97 -7.15
CA GLU A 57 12.36 -14.13 -6.89
C GLU A 57 13.09 -12.79 -7.13
N TYR A 58 12.78 -12.16 -8.28
CA TYR A 58 13.20 -10.82 -8.64
C TYR A 58 12.01 -9.95 -8.95
N PHE A 59 12.03 -8.70 -8.49
CA PHE A 59 10.99 -7.74 -8.80
C PHE A 59 11.57 -6.35 -9.05
N ALA A 60 11.13 -5.73 -10.13
CA ALA A 60 11.48 -4.36 -10.44
C ALA A 60 10.24 -3.53 -10.75
N ILE A 61 10.21 -2.31 -10.23
CA ILE A 61 9.23 -1.29 -10.57
C ILE A 61 10.00 -0.11 -11.17
N LYS A 62 9.92 0.03 -12.49
CA LYS A 62 10.74 0.99 -13.25
C LYS A 62 10.24 2.44 -13.18
N ARG A 63 8.97 2.64 -12.83
CA ARG A 63 8.33 3.96 -12.77
C ARG A 63 7.50 4.07 -11.52
N ILE A 64 8.04 4.74 -10.53
CA ILE A 64 7.32 5.08 -9.30
C ILE A 64 7.34 6.61 -9.20
N ASN A 65 6.18 7.24 -9.33
CA ASN A 65 6.02 8.67 -9.15
C ASN A 65 5.49 8.91 -7.74
N CYS A 66 6.24 9.70 -6.96
CA CYS A 66 5.93 10.01 -5.58
C CYS A 66 5.55 11.48 -5.44
N GLN A 67 4.46 11.72 -4.73
CA GLN A 67 4.03 13.05 -4.28
C GLN A 67 4.04 13.04 -2.75
N PHE A 68 4.98 13.76 -2.19
CA PHE A 68 5.16 13.92 -0.76
C PHE A 68 4.61 15.28 -0.33
N SER A 69 3.96 15.32 0.82
CA SER A 69 3.63 16.56 1.52
C SER A 69 3.67 16.37 3.03
N ASN A 70 4.15 17.37 3.72
CA ASN A 70 4.02 17.53 5.15
C ASN A 70 3.48 18.94 5.44
N ASN A 71 3.43 19.34 6.72
CA ASN A 71 2.92 20.66 7.13
C ASN A 71 3.64 21.81 6.41
N ASP A 72 4.95 21.69 6.13
CA ASP A 72 5.82 22.77 5.71
C ASP A 72 6.24 22.69 4.23
N SER A 73 6.15 21.50 3.63
CA SER A 73 6.74 21.27 2.31
C SER A 73 5.96 20.30 1.44
N LYS A 74 6.14 20.48 0.12
CA LYS A 74 5.65 19.54 -0.89
C LYS A 74 6.79 19.21 -1.86
N ALA A 75 6.91 17.94 -2.22
CA ALA A 75 7.93 17.45 -3.13
C ALA A 75 7.38 16.38 -4.06
N ASN A 76 7.78 16.47 -5.33
CA ASN A 76 7.56 15.40 -6.31
C ASN A 76 8.91 14.80 -6.69
N PHE A 77 8.99 13.49 -6.69
CA PHE A 77 10.20 12.75 -7.07
C PHE A 77 9.85 11.42 -7.70
N LYS A 78 10.82 10.81 -8.33
CA LYS A 78 10.68 9.50 -8.96
C LYS A 78 11.56 8.49 -8.26
N ILE A 79 11.06 7.27 -8.17
CA ILE A 79 11.77 6.12 -7.66
C ILE A 79 11.84 5.04 -8.74
N ASN A 80 12.94 4.32 -8.74
CA ASN A 80 13.11 3.04 -9.41
C ASN A 80 13.49 2.02 -8.35
N LEU A 81 12.74 0.92 -8.25
CA LEU A 81 12.91 -0.12 -7.26
C LEU A 81 13.35 -1.41 -7.92
N LYS A 82 14.30 -2.09 -7.30
CA LYS A 82 14.73 -3.45 -7.61
C LYS A 82 14.75 -4.26 -6.33
N ALA A 83 14.16 -5.43 -6.32
CA ALA A 83 14.15 -6.33 -5.17
C ALA A 83 14.58 -7.73 -5.59
N GLN A 84 15.33 -8.39 -4.74
CA GLN A 84 15.56 -9.82 -4.73
C GLN A 84 15.04 -10.33 -3.40
N LYS A 85 14.11 -11.28 -3.47
CA LYS A 85 13.40 -11.78 -2.29
C LYS A 85 14.38 -12.29 -1.24
N ASP A 86 14.12 -11.90 0.02
CA ASP A 86 14.86 -12.29 1.22
C ASP A 86 16.35 -11.89 1.23
N GLU A 87 16.81 -11.15 0.20
CA GLU A 87 18.22 -10.76 0.10
C GLU A 87 18.45 -9.25 0.12
N LYS A 88 17.79 -8.50 -0.78
CA LYS A 88 18.10 -7.07 -0.94
C LYS A 88 17.03 -6.30 -1.72
N ILE A 89 16.92 -5.02 -1.40
CA ILE A 89 16.08 -4.06 -2.10
C ILE A 89 16.93 -2.83 -2.41
N LEU A 90 17.02 -2.47 -3.68
CA LEU A 90 17.70 -1.27 -4.14
C LEU A 90 16.67 -0.24 -4.62
N VAL A 91 16.73 0.95 -4.04
CA VAL A 91 15.88 2.09 -4.38
C VAL A 91 16.74 3.20 -4.94
N ALA A 92 16.44 3.66 -6.15
CA ALA A 92 17.09 4.82 -6.75
C ALA A 92 16.11 5.99 -6.81
N ILE A 93 16.48 7.13 -6.26
CA ILE A 93 15.66 8.33 -6.12
C ILE A 93 16.16 9.40 -7.08
N SER A 94 15.26 10.05 -7.81
CA SER A 94 15.56 11.15 -8.71
C SER A 94 14.52 12.24 -8.64
N LYS A 95 14.95 13.50 -8.87
CA LYS A 95 14.08 14.67 -8.99
C LYS A 95 14.42 15.38 -10.29
N LEU A 96 13.43 15.66 -11.12
CA LEU A 96 13.63 16.22 -12.47
C LEU A 96 14.67 15.45 -13.31
N ASN A 97 14.68 14.12 -13.20
CA ASN A 97 15.65 13.21 -13.81
C ASN A 97 17.12 13.35 -13.32
N ILE A 98 17.36 14.16 -12.29
CA ILE A 98 18.67 14.25 -11.62
C ILE A 98 18.70 13.23 -10.49
N PRO A 99 19.72 12.36 -10.40
CA PRO A 99 19.88 11.44 -9.27
C PRO A 99 20.03 12.22 -7.95
N VAL A 100 19.17 11.90 -6.98
CA VAL A 100 19.21 12.50 -5.64
C VAL A 100 19.90 11.57 -4.67
N GLY A 101 19.60 10.28 -4.73
CA GLY A 101 20.20 9.32 -3.83
C GLY A 101 19.86 7.88 -4.19
N ARG A 102 20.52 6.96 -3.49
CA ARG A 102 20.22 5.53 -3.55
C ARG A 102 20.17 4.93 -2.16
N VAL A 103 19.29 3.99 -1.96
CA VAL A 103 19.17 3.18 -0.74
C VAL A 103 19.33 1.71 -1.13
N LEU A 104 20.18 1.00 -0.42
CA LEU A 104 20.25 -0.46 -0.48
C LEU A 104 19.89 -1.00 0.89
N LEU A 105 18.81 -1.77 0.93
CA LEU A 105 18.33 -2.51 2.10
C LEU A 105 18.78 -3.97 1.98
N THR A 106 19.29 -4.52 3.06
CA THR A 106 19.56 -5.94 3.24
C THR A 106 18.94 -6.38 4.57
N PRO A 107 18.83 -7.68 4.88
CA PRO A 107 18.28 -8.11 6.17
C PRO A 107 18.90 -7.42 7.39
N ASP A 108 20.20 -7.11 7.32
CA ASP A 108 20.98 -6.62 8.47
C ASP A 108 21.36 -5.14 8.37
N SER A 109 21.14 -4.47 7.24
CA SER A 109 21.65 -3.12 7.05
C SER A 109 20.88 -2.25 6.07
N VAL A 110 20.96 -0.95 6.32
CA VAL A 110 20.51 0.13 5.44
C VAL A 110 21.74 0.92 4.99
N LYS A 111 21.95 1.02 3.68
CA LYS A 111 22.99 1.85 3.08
C LYS A 111 22.35 2.94 2.25
N TYR A 112 22.63 4.18 2.56
CA TYR A 112 22.14 5.33 1.82
C TYR A 112 23.27 6.20 1.29
N VAL A 113 23.15 6.63 0.04
CA VAL A 113 24.07 7.58 -0.59
C VAL A 113 23.25 8.77 -1.06
N ASN A 114 23.61 9.95 -0.57
CA ASN A 114 23.07 11.25 -0.97
C ASN A 114 23.99 11.90 -2.00
N TYR A 115 23.53 12.04 -3.23
CA TYR A 115 24.32 12.64 -4.31
C TYR A 115 24.34 14.16 -4.27
N ILE A 116 23.36 14.78 -3.61
CA ILE A 116 23.25 16.24 -3.48
C ILE A 116 24.25 16.74 -2.45
N ASP A 117 24.19 16.18 -1.22
CA ASP A 117 25.03 16.60 -0.12
C ASP A 117 26.39 15.89 -0.10
N LYS A 118 26.60 14.93 -1.03
CA LYS A 118 27.84 14.14 -1.19
C LYS A 118 28.22 13.41 0.08
N ASN A 119 27.25 12.85 0.76
CA ASN A 119 27.44 12.07 1.97
C ASN A 119 26.75 10.70 1.88
N TYR A 120 27.01 9.84 2.85
CA TYR A 120 26.39 8.52 2.94
C TYR A 120 26.30 8.06 4.39
N PHE A 121 25.42 7.12 4.66
CA PHE A 121 25.46 6.34 5.89
C PHE A 121 25.33 4.83 5.62
N VAL A 122 25.82 4.06 6.58
CA VAL A 122 25.61 2.60 6.66
C VAL A 122 25.26 2.31 8.10
N ASP A 123 24.07 1.82 8.33
CA ASP A 123 23.52 1.57 9.66
C ASP A 123 22.51 0.42 9.62
N ASP A 124 21.89 0.11 10.74
CA ASP A 124 20.75 -0.78 10.83
C ASP A 124 19.42 -0.06 10.48
N TYR A 125 18.30 -0.68 10.80
CA TYR A 125 16.96 -0.12 10.53
C TYR A 125 16.50 0.94 11.54
N SER A 126 17.23 1.15 12.63
CA SER A 126 16.85 2.09 13.71
C SER A 126 16.64 3.51 13.22
N TYR A 127 17.47 3.96 12.28
CA TYR A 127 17.31 5.26 11.66
C TYR A 127 16.00 5.39 10.87
N LEU A 128 15.67 4.40 10.03
CA LEU A 128 14.40 4.42 9.29
C LEU A 128 13.21 4.33 10.25
N SER A 129 13.33 3.52 11.29
CA SER A 129 12.31 3.37 12.31
C SER A 129 12.07 4.68 13.05
N SER A 130 13.12 5.37 13.46
CA SER A 130 13.01 6.68 14.14
C SER A 130 12.50 7.78 13.21
N PHE A 131 12.97 7.82 11.95
CA PHE A 131 12.52 8.81 10.98
C PHE A 131 11.03 8.67 10.61
N LEU A 132 10.55 7.44 10.47
CA LEU A 132 9.15 7.14 10.14
C LEU A 132 8.30 6.95 11.41
N ASN A 133 8.92 6.91 12.58
CA ASN A 133 8.27 6.60 13.86
C ASN A 133 7.47 5.29 13.85
N ILE A 134 7.97 4.30 13.14
CA ILE A 134 7.44 2.93 13.04
C ILE A 134 8.61 1.94 13.10
N ASP A 135 8.41 0.82 13.82
CA ASP A 135 9.39 -0.25 13.81
C ASP A 135 9.44 -0.88 12.41
N LEU A 136 10.54 -0.65 11.71
CA LEU A 136 10.80 -1.21 10.38
C LEU A 136 11.95 -2.20 10.46
N ASP A 137 11.76 -3.30 9.79
CA ASP A 137 12.82 -4.24 9.43
C ASP A 137 12.72 -4.57 7.93
N PHE A 138 13.67 -5.34 7.44
CA PHE A 138 13.68 -5.77 6.04
C PHE A 138 12.41 -6.53 5.66
N SER A 139 11.94 -7.40 6.55
CA SER A 139 10.76 -8.24 6.29
C SER A 139 9.48 -7.41 6.16
N THR A 140 9.34 -6.38 6.98
CA THR A 140 8.23 -5.42 6.91
C THR A 140 8.23 -4.65 5.59
N VAL A 141 9.40 -4.11 5.21
CA VAL A 141 9.53 -3.40 3.92
C VAL A 141 9.23 -4.33 2.74
N GLN A 142 9.76 -5.55 2.77
CA GLN A 142 9.50 -6.56 1.75
C GLN A 142 8.01 -6.91 1.66
N SER A 143 7.33 -7.06 2.81
CA SER A 143 5.89 -7.34 2.86
C SER A 143 5.04 -6.21 2.29
N ILE A 144 5.38 -4.95 2.57
CA ILE A 144 4.73 -3.78 1.96
C ILE A 144 4.91 -3.80 0.44
N ILE A 145 6.14 -4.05 -0.04
CA ILE A 145 6.45 -4.15 -1.48
C ILE A 145 5.71 -5.30 -2.15
N SER A 146 5.49 -6.40 -1.43
CA SER A 146 4.74 -7.57 -1.94
C SER A 146 3.22 -7.43 -1.81
N ASN A 147 2.70 -6.35 -1.26
CA ASN A 147 1.29 -6.20 -0.86
C ASN A 147 0.81 -7.37 0.00
N ASN A 148 1.64 -7.80 0.96
CA ASN A 148 1.38 -8.97 1.78
C ASN A 148 0.98 -8.57 3.21
N ALA A 149 0.32 -9.49 3.90
CA ALA A 149 0.08 -9.32 5.33
C ALA A 149 1.39 -9.42 6.11
N PHE A 150 1.57 -8.56 7.10
CA PHE A 150 2.67 -8.63 8.05
C PHE A 150 2.19 -8.25 9.45
N SER A 151 2.88 -8.72 10.49
CA SER A 151 2.67 -8.25 11.84
C SER A 151 3.64 -7.11 12.12
N TYR A 152 3.12 -5.94 12.44
CA TYR A 152 3.91 -4.77 12.79
C TYR A 152 4.80 -5.02 14.02
N ARG A 153 4.34 -5.85 14.96
CA ARG A 153 5.12 -6.24 16.13
C ARG A 153 5.72 -7.62 15.89
N ASN A 154 7.04 -7.66 15.84
CA ASN A 154 7.80 -8.89 15.64
C ASN A 154 8.15 -9.60 16.96
N ASP A 155 7.32 -9.47 17.99
CA ASP A 155 7.46 -10.22 19.23
C ASP A 155 6.98 -11.68 19.06
N ASP A 156 7.42 -12.57 19.96
CA ASP A 156 7.11 -13.99 19.89
C ASP A 156 5.60 -14.31 19.99
N LYS A 157 4.81 -13.38 20.54
CA LYS A 157 3.34 -13.51 20.67
C LYS A 157 2.61 -13.14 19.39
N ASN A 158 3.10 -12.14 18.67
CA ASN A 158 2.48 -11.59 17.46
C ASN A 158 3.06 -12.18 16.18
N ARG A 159 4.24 -12.79 16.25
CA ARG A 159 4.83 -13.55 15.15
C ARG A 159 3.84 -14.62 14.69
N ASN A 160 3.60 -14.72 13.39
CA ASN A 160 2.62 -15.64 12.79
C ASN A 160 1.15 -15.32 13.13
N PHE A 161 0.80 -14.09 13.48
CA PHE A 161 -0.58 -13.63 13.69
C PHE A 161 -1.39 -14.41 14.74
N LYS A 162 -0.73 -15.04 15.72
CA LYS A 162 -1.40 -15.89 16.73
C LYS A 162 -2.45 -15.13 17.57
N THR A 163 -2.28 -13.80 17.69
CA THR A 163 -3.17 -12.93 18.47
C THR A 163 -4.21 -12.21 17.62
N PHE A 164 -4.18 -12.41 16.31
CA PHE A 164 -5.08 -11.71 15.41
C PHE A 164 -6.43 -12.43 15.30
N ASP A 165 -7.49 -11.64 15.25
CA ASP A 165 -8.85 -12.07 14.96
C ASP A 165 -9.28 -11.61 13.57
N SER A 166 -10.19 -12.36 12.93
CA SER A 166 -10.80 -11.93 11.68
C SER A 166 -12.31 -11.76 11.80
N PHE A 167 -12.84 -10.77 11.09
CA PHE A 167 -14.26 -10.49 10.97
C PHE A 167 -14.55 -9.86 9.59
N VAL A 168 -15.80 -9.50 9.37
CA VAL A 168 -16.21 -8.79 8.15
C VAL A 168 -16.69 -7.40 8.52
N GLU A 169 -16.19 -6.39 7.81
CA GLU A 169 -16.59 -4.99 7.94
C GLU A 169 -16.71 -4.37 6.55
N SER A 170 -17.80 -3.67 6.29
CA SER A 170 -18.07 -3.02 5.00
C SER A 170 -17.85 -3.93 3.77
N GLY A 171 -18.16 -5.23 3.90
CA GLY A 171 -18.02 -6.20 2.84
C GLY A 171 -16.59 -6.73 2.62
N MET A 172 -15.61 -6.28 3.39
CA MET A 172 -14.21 -6.71 3.33
C MET A 172 -13.89 -7.73 4.42
N HIS A 173 -12.90 -8.60 4.19
CA HIS A 173 -12.29 -9.35 5.26
C HIS A 173 -11.35 -8.47 6.06
N VAL A 174 -11.48 -8.50 7.36
CA VAL A 174 -10.62 -7.72 8.26
C VAL A 174 -9.81 -8.67 9.13
N LEU A 175 -8.52 -8.41 9.25
CA LEU A 175 -7.63 -9.05 10.19
C LEU A 175 -7.12 -7.99 11.16
N GLN A 176 -7.39 -8.17 12.44
CA GLN A 176 -7.09 -7.17 13.46
C GLN A 176 -6.34 -7.81 14.62
N SER A 177 -5.33 -7.13 15.18
CA SER A 177 -4.64 -7.61 16.37
C SER A 177 -5.62 -7.74 17.55
N GLU A 178 -5.48 -8.81 18.35
CA GLU A 178 -6.40 -9.09 19.48
C GLU A 178 -6.52 -7.91 20.43
N LYS A 179 -5.42 -7.21 20.67
CA LYS A 179 -5.41 -6.04 21.56
C LYS A 179 -6.30 -4.91 21.04
N SER A 180 -6.29 -4.68 19.74
CA SER A 180 -7.15 -3.73 19.04
C SER A 180 -8.62 -4.00 19.36
N ARG A 181 -9.08 -5.23 19.14
CA ARG A 181 -10.48 -5.60 19.38
C ARG A 181 -10.92 -5.42 20.83
N LYS A 182 -10.04 -5.69 21.78
CA LYS A 182 -10.34 -5.50 23.22
C LYS A 182 -10.47 -4.03 23.57
N ILE A 183 -9.66 -3.17 22.96
CA ILE A 183 -9.69 -1.72 23.21
C ILE A 183 -10.90 -1.09 22.53
N VAL A 184 -11.15 -1.38 21.24
CA VAL A 184 -12.33 -0.89 20.53
C VAL A 184 -13.61 -1.25 21.28
N LYS A 185 -13.76 -2.50 21.74
CA LYS A 185 -14.92 -2.89 22.56
C LYS A 185 -15.03 -2.18 23.90
N LEU A 186 -13.95 -1.63 24.42
CA LEU A 186 -13.98 -0.83 25.64
C LEU A 186 -14.38 0.62 25.34
N GLU A 187 -13.88 1.17 24.23
CA GLU A 187 -14.24 2.51 23.74
C GLU A 187 -15.73 2.57 23.40
N GLU A 188 -16.28 1.56 22.70
CA GLU A 188 -17.72 1.45 22.39
C GLU A 188 -18.62 1.38 23.64
N LYS A 189 -18.11 0.98 24.79
CA LYS A 189 -18.87 0.90 26.04
C LYS A 189 -18.88 2.18 26.87
N ASP A 190 -18.31 3.25 26.32
CA ASP A 190 -18.34 4.61 26.88
C ASP A 190 -18.02 4.70 28.40
N ASN A 191 -16.98 3.96 28.82
CA ASN A 191 -16.54 4.00 30.24
C ASN A 191 -15.05 4.33 30.35
N PRO A 192 -14.69 5.65 30.35
CA PRO A 192 -13.32 6.14 30.37
C PRO A 192 -12.48 5.59 31.54
N ASN A 193 -13.06 5.42 32.71
CA ASN A 193 -12.35 4.92 33.89
C ASN A 193 -11.95 3.44 33.80
N LYS A 194 -12.72 2.64 33.04
CA LYS A 194 -12.36 1.22 32.76
C LYS A 194 -11.32 1.11 31.69
N ILE A 195 -11.37 1.99 30.70
CA ILE A 195 -10.37 2.10 29.63
C ILE A 195 -9.02 2.44 30.26
N ASP A 196 -8.94 3.52 31.03
CA ASP A 196 -7.72 4.01 31.68
C ASP A 196 -7.09 2.96 32.61
N ARG A 197 -7.91 2.29 33.45
CA ARG A 197 -7.42 1.24 34.34
C ARG A 197 -6.89 0.01 33.59
N ARG A 198 -7.40 -0.26 32.41
CA ARG A 198 -6.97 -1.39 31.59
C ARG A 198 -5.77 -1.07 30.70
N LEU A 199 -5.70 0.17 30.22
CA LEU A 199 -4.53 0.72 29.51
C LEU A 199 -3.29 0.72 30.41
N ARG A 200 -3.43 1.14 31.68
CA ARG A 200 -2.33 1.09 32.68
C ARG A 200 -1.85 -0.32 33.04
N ARG A 201 -2.60 -1.36 32.71
CA ARG A 201 -2.21 -2.77 32.92
C ARG A 201 -1.63 -3.44 31.67
N LEU A 202 -1.69 -2.76 30.55
CA LEU A 202 -1.04 -3.19 29.33
C LEU A 202 0.35 -2.54 29.32
N ASP A 203 1.40 -3.33 29.07
CA ASP A 203 2.71 -2.77 28.81
C ASP A 203 2.62 -1.76 27.68
N ASP A 204 3.43 -0.69 27.71
CA ASP A 204 3.39 0.41 26.72
C ASP A 204 3.47 -0.09 25.28
N GLU A 205 4.20 -1.16 25.05
CA GLU A 205 4.23 -1.89 23.77
C GLU A 205 2.89 -2.52 23.34
N ALA A 206 1.92 -2.63 24.25
CA ALA A 206 0.64 -3.28 24.00
C ALA A 206 -0.40 -2.39 23.31
N LEU A 207 -0.14 -1.11 23.13
CA LEU A 207 -1.10 -0.12 22.63
C LEU A 207 -0.99 0.15 21.14
N ILE A 208 -0.17 -0.62 20.44
CA ILE A 208 -0.12 -0.57 18.96
C ILE A 208 -1.20 -1.49 18.39
N LEU A 209 -2.11 -0.89 17.65
CA LEU A 209 -3.27 -1.53 17.08
C LEU A 209 -3.10 -1.63 15.56
N GLN A 210 -3.06 -2.85 15.04
CA GLN A 210 -2.94 -3.10 13.61
C GLN A 210 -4.25 -3.67 13.07
N THR A 211 -4.72 -3.10 11.95
CA THR A 211 -5.92 -3.57 11.24
C THR A 211 -5.60 -3.62 9.75
N MET A 212 -5.88 -4.75 9.12
CA MET A 212 -5.68 -5.00 7.69
C MET A 212 -7.00 -5.38 7.05
N TYR A 213 -7.30 -4.79 5.88
CA TYR A 213 -8.51 -5.03 5.10
C TYR A 213 -8.15 -5.73 3.81
N PHE A 214 -8.85 -6.80 3.50
CA PHE A 214 -8.59 -7.62 2.33
C PHE A 214 -9.82 -7.69 1.43
N ASN A 215 -9.59 -7.61 0.15
CA ASN A 215 -10.62 -7.78 -0.86
C ASN A 215 -11.29 -9.18 -0.73
N PRO A 216 -12.63 -9.27 -0.77
CA PRO A 216 -13.34 -10.53 -0.53
C PRO A 216 -13.15 -11.58 -1.63
N THR A 217 -12.70 -11.18 -2.82
CA THR A 217 -12.58 -12.06 -3.99
C THR A 217 -11.16 -12.59 -4.18
N ASN A 218 -10.16 -11.69 -4.20
CA ASN A 218 -8.77 -12.02 -4.50
C ASN A 218 -7.85 -11.98 -3.29
N PHE A 219 -8.36 -11.59 -2.11
CA PHE A 219 -7.62 -11.47 -0.84
C PHE A 219 -6.42 -10.52 -0.89
N ALA A 220 -6.36 -9.62 -1.86
CA ALA A 220 -5.37 -8.56 -1.90
C ALA A 220 -5.56 -7.60 -0.72
N LEU A 221 -4.46 -7.14 -0.13
CA LEU A 221 -4.47 -6.13 0.92
C LEU A 221 -4.87 -4.77 0.31
N THR A 222 -6.00 -4.22 0.75
CA THR A 222 -6.55 -2.95 0.25
C THR A 222 -6.33 -1.80 1.20
N LYS A 223 -6.19 -2.09 2.50
CA LYS A 223 -5.93 -1.06 3.51
C LYS A 223 -5.19 -1.64 4.71
N LEU A 224 -4.24 -0.86 5.23
CA LEU A 224 -3.55 -1.11 6.49
C LEU A 224 -3.69 0.12 7.38
N VAL A 225 -4.03 -0.11 8.64
CA VAL A 225 -4.04 0.93 9.69
C VAL A 225 -3.18 0.45 10.84
N ILE A 226 -2.21 1.27 11.23
CA ILE A 226 -1.45 1.09 12.46
C ILE A 226 -1.74 2.29 13.35
N ASN A 227 -2.28 2.04 14.54
CA ASN A 227 -2.61 3.05 15.52
C ASN A 227 -1.79 2.82 16.79
N ASP A 228 -0.74 3.62 16.95
CA ASP A 228 0.08 3.66 18.15
C ASP A 228 -0.53 4.67 19.14
N LYS A 229 -1.38 4.17 20.02
CA LYS A 229 -2.07 5.00 21.01
C LYS A 229 -1.14 5.55 22.07
N THR A 230 -0.04 4.88 22.38
CA THR A 230 0.95 5.33 23.36
C THR A 230 1.60 6.64 22.90
N ASN A 231 1.92 6.73 21.63
CA ASN A 231 2.61 7.88 21.06
C ASN A 231 1.68 8.81 20.26
N ASN A 232 0.35 8.62 20.31
CA ASN A 232 -0.65 9.37 19.55
C ASN A 232 -0.31 9.45 18.05
N ARG A 233 0.00 8.28 17.44
CA ARG A 233 0.41 8.19 16.05
C ARG A 233 -0.50 7.25 15.28
N ILE A 234 -0.86 7.65 14.07
CA ILE A 234 -1.67 6.82 13.19
C ILE A 234 -0.99 6.78 11.82
N MET A 235 -0.77 5.57 11.31
CA MET A 235 -0.39 5.34 9.91
C MET A 235 -1.54 4.67 9.18
N ASN A 236 -1.92 5.24 8.04
CA ASN A 236 -2.85 4.61 7.11
C ASN A 236 -2.12 4.37 5.78
N MET A 237 -2.38 3.22 5.19
CA MET A 237 -1.97 2.90 3.82
C MET A 237 -3.19 2.35 3.08
N ASP A 238 -3.59 3.01 2.02
CA ASP A 238 -4.63 2.56 1.12
C ASP A 238 -3.97 2.09 -0.19
N PHE A 239 -4.35 0.89 -0.65
CA PHE A 239 -3.82 0.25 -1.87
C PHE A 239 -4.93 0.22 -2.91
N ASP A 240 -4.67 0.76 -4.10
CA ASP A 240 -5.68 0.96 -5.13
C ASP A 240 -5.11 0.74 -6.55
N ASP A 241 -6.00 0.87 -7.55
CA ASP A 241 -5.65 0.75 -8.98
C ASP A 241 -4.91 -0.58 -9.28
N PHE A 242 -5.49 -1.70 -8.80
CA PHE A 242 -4.87 -3.01 -8.95
C PHE A 242 -4.71 -3.42 -10.40
N VAL A 243 -3.51 -3.87 -10.76
CA VAL A 243 -3.13 -4.36 -12.07
C VAL A 243 -2.59 -5.78 -11.98
N LEU A 244 -2.71 -6.54 -13.06
CA LEU A 244 -2.18 -7.90 -13.11
C LEU A 244 -0.66 -7.89 -13.35
N VAL A 245 0.09 -8.44 -12.40
CA VAL A 245 1.52 -8.74 -12.51
C VAL A 245 1.70 -10.25 -12.31
N GLN A 246 2.19 -10.96 -13.32
CA GLN A 246 2.27 -12.44 -13.30
C GLN A 246 0.96 -13.13 -12.87
N LYS A 247 -0.18 -12.65 -13.37
CA LYS A 247 -1.53 -13.18 -13.06
C LYS A 247 -1.97 -12.98 -11.60
N LYS A 248 -1.27 -12.16 -10.82
CA LYS A 248 -1.62 -11.75 -9.47
C LYS A 248 -1.99 -10.26 -9.46
N ASP A 249 -2.96 -9.90 -8.64
CA ASP A 249 -3.32 -8.51 -8.45
C ASP A 249 -2.23 -7.80 -7.65
N TYR A 250 -1.77 -6.66 -8.16
CA TYR A 250 -0.75 -5.83 -7.54
C TYR A 250 -1.19 -4.36 -7.58
N PRO A 251 -1.05 -3.59 -6.48
CA PRO A 251 -1.51 -2.21 -6.45
C PRO A 251 -0.70 -1.32 -7.40
N GLY A 252 -1.39 -0.51 -8.16
CA GLY A 252 -0.80 0.56 -9.00
C GLY A 252 -0.65 1.86 -8.23
N ILE A 253 -1.41 2.03 -7.16
CA ILE A 253 -1.40 3.23 -6.30
C ILE A 253 -1.30 2.80 -4.84
N ILE A 254 -0.48 3.54 -4.09
CA ILE A 254 -0.44 3.50 -2.63
C ILE A 254 -0.59 4.94 -2.14
N ASP A 255 -1.64 5.20 -1.35
CA ASP A 255 -1.82 6.44 -0.62
C ASP A 255 -1.50 6.19 0.84
N MET A 256 -0.45 6.84 1.34
CA MET A 256 0.03 6.72 2.71
C MET A 256 -0.16 8.03 3.45
N SER A 257 -0.67 7.96 4.64
CA SER A 257 -0.67 9.08 5.59
C SER A 257 -0.13 8.64 6.94
N PHE A 258 0.68 9.50 7.51
CA PHE A 258 1.18 9.39 8.86
C PHE A 258 0.79 10.65 9.62
N THR A 259 0.10 10.49 10.73
CA THR A 259 -0.40 11.59 11.57
C THR A 259 0.12 11.41 12.98
N SER A 260 0.69 12.47 13.54
CA SER A 260 1.04 12.60 14.94
C SER A 260 0.50 13.92 15.49
N GLU A 261 0.66 14.19 16.78
CA GLU A 261 0.19 15.45 17.39
C GLU A 261 0.75 16.71 16.70
N GLN A 262 1.97 16.63 16.17
CA GLN A 262 2.67 17.80 15.64
C GLN A 262 2.82 17.79 14.13
N ASN A 263 2.73 16.62 13.49
CA ASN A 263 3.04 16.46 12.07
C ASN A 263 2.03 15.58 11.34
N GLU A 264 1.66 16.01 10.15
CA GLU A 264 1.00 15.18 9.16
C GLU A 264 1.91 15.01 7.96
N VAL A 265 2.17 13.77 7.56
CA VAL A 265 2.92 13.41 6.36
C VAL A 265 2.01 12.63 5.44
N LYS A 266 1.97 13.00 4.18
CA LYS A 266 1.25 12.27 3.13
C LYS A 266 2.21 11.90 2.02
N LEU A 267 2.10 10.67 1.56
CA LEU A 267 2.88 10.16 0.43
C LEU A 267 1.94 9.40 -0.52
N LYS A 268 1.73 9.96 -1.70
CA LYS A 268 1.04 9.28 -2.78
C LYS A 268 2.04 8.69 -3.75
N VAL A 269 1.92 7.40 -3.99
CA VAL A 269 2.81 6.60 -4.84
C VAL A 269 2.01 6.03 -6.00
N ARG A 270 2.41 6.33 -7.23
CA ARG A 270 1.85 5.72 -8.43
C ARG A 270 2.92 4.92 -9.15
N MET A 271 2.63 3.64 -9.35
CA MET A 271 3.59 2.64 -9.82
C MET A 271 3.28 2.14 -11.23
N GLY A 272 4.31 1.72 -11.96
CA GLY A 272 4.19 1.09 -13.27
C GLY A 272 5.52 0.61 -13.82
N GLY A 273 5.46 -0.17 -14.90
CA GLY A 273 6.66 -0.78 -15.48
C GLY A 273 7.19 -1.91 -14.62
N PHE A 274 6.29 -2.78 -14.17
CA PHE A 274 6.59 -3.95 -13.38
C PHE A 274 7.35 -5.00 -14.21
N SER A 275 8.34 -5.66 -13.62
CA SER A 275 9.08 -6.78 -14.20
C SER A 275 9.52 -7.73 -13.12
N THR A 276 9.47 -9.02 -13.40
CA THR A 276 9.96 -10.10 -12.54
C THR A 276 11.12 -10.86 -13.18
N GLU A 277 11.70 -10.29 -14.23
CA GLU A 277 12.90 -10.82 -14.86
C GLU A 277 14.11 -10.75 -13.92
N LYS A 278 15.04 -11.68 -14.12
CA LYS A 278 16.29 -11.71 -13.35
C LYS A 278 17.02 -10.37 -13.41
N ILE A 279 17.42 -9.89 -12.25
CA ILE A 279 18.14 -8.63 -12.11
C ILE A 279 19.63 -8.92 -11.91
N ASN A 280 20.43 -8.51 -12.88
CA ASN A 280 21.87 -8.80 -12.89
C ASN A 280 22.69 -7.91 -11.95
N SER A 281 22.16 -6.76 -11.49
CA SER A 281 22.93 -5.83 -10.67
C SER A 281 22.08 -5.07 -9.67
N PHE A 282 22.58 -5.06 -8.42
CA PHE A 282 22.10 -4.26 -7.30
C PHE A 282 23.22 -3.34 -6.78
N SER A 283 23.99 -2.74 -7.69
CA SER A 283 25.16 -1.95 -7.29
C SER A 283 24.75 -0.64 -6.60
N LEU A 284 25.34 -0.42 -5.43
CA LEU A 284 25.36 0.87 -4.75
C LEU A 284 26.82 1.27 -4.58
N ASN A 285 27.29 2.16 -5.43
CA ASN A 285 28.68 2.66 -5.35
C ASN A 285 28.71 3.91 -4.48
N ILE A 286 29.55 3.89 -3.46
CA ILE A 286 29.85 5.05 -2.61
C ILE A 286 31.13 5.69 -3.15
N PRO A 287 31.08 6.92 -3.69
CA PRO A 287 32.28 7.59 -4.19
C PRO A 287 33.27 7.88 -3.04
N LYS A 288 34.55 7.63 -3.26
CA LYS A 288 35.62 7.80 -2.22
C LYS A 288 35.65 9.20 -1.58
N LYS A 289 35.14 10.21 -2.26
CA LYS A 289 35.11 11.60 -1.80
C LYS A 289 33.89 11.98 -0.97
N TYR A 290 32.97 11.02 -0.72
CA TYR A 290 31.77 11.29 0.07
C TYR A 290 32.09 11.06 1.55
N GLU A 291 31.50 11.89 2.37
CA GLU A 291 31.65 11.82 3.82
C GLU A 291 30.65 10.85 4.43
N GLN A 292 31.14 10.01 5.35
CA GLN A 292 30.26 9.18 6.13
C GLN A 292 29.65 10.01 7.25
N ILE A 293 28.31 10.06 7.29
CA ILE A 293 27.58 10.66 8.41
C ILE A 293 27.13 9.55 9.37
N LYS A 294 27.20 9.84 10.67
CA LYS A 294 26.54 9.05 11.69
C LYS A 294 25.15 9.60 11.84
N VAL A 295 24.18 8.73 11.84
CA VAL A 295 22.80 9.08 12.09
C VAL A 295 22.52 8.71 13.54
N ASN A 296 22.36 9.74 14.38
CA ASN A 296 22.06 9.58 15.82
C ASN A 296 20.56 9.39 16.05
#